data_b914356190f629021786b8b81dd2043a
#
_entry.id   b914356190f629021786b8b81dd2043a
#
_cell.length_a   1.000
_cell.length_b   1.000
_cell.length_c   1.000
_cell.angle_alpha   90.00
_cell.angle_beta   90.00
_cell.angle_gamma   90.00
#
_symmetry.space_group_name_H-M   'P 1'
#
loop_
_entity.id
_entity.type
_entity.pdbx_description
1 polymer ?
#
loop_
_entity_poly.entity_id
_entity_poly.type
_entity_poly.pdbx_seq_one_letter_code
_entity_poly.pdbx_strand_id
1 'polypeptide(L)'
;PEKATNPKWKMDKILNEGWMVDNETIKKMGIKNYWLTRWPQELSGGELQRFCITRALGPKTKYLIADEITTMLDALTQVKIWKNLIIAAKEKNIGMIVVTHNKFLADRICDRIISLENLNSMDY
;
A
#
# COMPACT_ATOMS: atom_id res chain seq x y z
N PRO A 1 9.71 -0.59 -0.10
CA PRO A 1 9.37 0.39 0.96
C PRO A 1 10.60 1.07 1.57
N GLU A 2 11.73 0.37 1.69
CA GLU A 2 12.95 0.89 2.33
C GLU A 2 13.46 2.18 1.70
N LYS A 3 13.45 2.27 0.36
CA LYS A 3 13.85 3.48 -0.38
C LYS A 3 12.86 4.64 -0.27
N ALA A 4 11.65 4.39 0.19
CA ALA A 4 10.59 5.39 0.33
C ALA A 4 10.53 6.02 1.74
N THR A 5 11.45 5.65 2.62
CA THR A 5 11.49 6.12 4.01
C THR A 5 12.85 6.71 4.36
N ASN A 6 12.85 7.79 5.14
CA ASN A 6 14.09 8.36 5.65
C ASN A 6 14.61 7.52 6.82
N PRO A 7 15.79 6.85 6.70
CA PRO A 7 16.31 5.96 7.74
C PRO A 7 16.70 6.68 9.04
N LYS A 8 16.79 8.00 9.01
CA LYS A 8 17.14 8.84 10.18
C LYS A 8 15.91 9.33 10.95
N TRP A 9 14.69 8.94 10.54
CA TRP A 9 13.46 9.33 11.20
C TRP A 9 12.76 8.13 11.83
N LYS A 10 12.11 8.37 12.97
CA LYS A 10 11.21 7.38 13.55
C LYS A 10 9.93 7.25 12.74
N MET A 11 9.25 6.13 12.90
CA MET A 11 8.10 5.79 12.06
C MET A 11 6.91 6.73 12.25
N ASP A 12 6.72 7.32 13.41
CA ASP A 12 5.70 8.36 13.65
C ASP A 12 5.93 9.59 12.78
N LYS A 13 7.16 10.06 12.69
CA LYS A 13 7.53 11.18 11.82
C LYS A 13 7.39 10.84 10.34
N ILE A 14 7.81 9.63 9.95
CA ILE A 14 7.66 9.15 8.58
C ILE A 14 6.19 9.05 8.19
N LEU A 15 5.35 8.51 9.08
CA LEU A 15 3.92 8.35 8.83
C LEU A 15 3.21 9.68 8.58
N ASN A 16 3.57 10.70 9.35
CA ASN A 16 2.92 12.00 9.33
C ASN A 16 3.62 13.04 8.43
N GLU A 17 4.55 12.61 7.56
CA GLU A 17 5.31 13.51 6.69
C GLU A 17 4.44 14.27 5.70
N GLY A 18 3.46 13.62 5.09
CA GLY A 18 2.59 14.21 4.08
C GLY A 18 1.26 14.75 4.61
N TRP A 19 0.74 14.13 5.67
CA TRP A 19 -0.53 14.50 6.33
C TRP A 19 -0.60 13.83 7.70
N MET A 20 -1.38 14.43 8.61
CA MET A 20 -1.56 13.87 9.95
C MET A 20 -2.52 12.68 9.89
N VAL A 21 -1.98 11.49 10.15
CA VAL A 21 -2.75 10.24 10.11
C VAL A 21 -3.48 10.05 11.43
N ASP A 22 -4.80 9.88 11.36
CA ASP A 22 -5.63 9.63 12.54
C ASP A 22 -5.47 8.20 13.09
N ASN A 23 -5.77 8.02 14.37
CA ASN A 23 -5.63 6.75 15.07
C ASN A 23 -6.53 5.63 14.49
N GLU A 24 -7.67 5.98 13.91
CA GLU A 24 -8.58 5.01 13.29
C GLU A 24 -7.95 4.43 12.02
N THR A 25 -7.38 5.28 11.17
CA THR A 25 -6.64 4.86 9.97
C THR A 25 -5.43 4.01 10.33
N ILE A 26 -4.64 4.39 11.36
CA ILE A 26 -3.51 3.62 11.87
C ILE A 26 -3.96 2.19 12.25
N LYS A 27 -5.05 2.08 13.01
CA LYS A 27 -5.60 0.80 13.45
C LYS A 27 -6.16 -0.02 12.29
N LYS A 28 -6.92 0.59 11.37
CA LYS A 28 -7.47 -0.07 10.17
C LYS A 28 -6.38 -0.65 9.29
N MET A 29 -5.26 0.05 9.14
CA MET A 29 -4.11 -0.43 8.36
C MET A 29 -3.26 -1.46 9.10
N GLY A 30 -3.62 -1.81 10.34
CA GLY A 30 -2.95 -2.81 11.16
C GLY A 30 -1.55 -2.38 11.63
N ILE A 31 -1.34 -1.08 11.76
CA ILE A 31 -0.12 -0.51 12.34
C ILE A 31 -0.25 -0.56 13.87
N LYS A 32 0.74 -1.15 14.52
CA LYS A 32 0.77 -1.24 15.98
C LYS A 32 1.43 0.00 16.59
N ASN A 33 0.88 0.51 17.70
CA ASN A 33 1.37 1.74 18.32
C ASN A 33 2.86 1.70 18.67
N TYR A 34 3.38 0.55 19.12
CA TYR A 34 4.80 0.44 19.47
C TYR A 34 5.74 0.48 18.25
N TRP A 35 5.23 0.33 17.00
CA TRP A 35 6.03 0.53 15.79
C TRP A 35 6.32 2.01 15.54
N LEU A 36 5.46 2.91 16.00
CA LEU A 36 5.60 4.35 15.78
C LEU A 36 6.90 4.93 16.36
N THR A 37 7.39 4.34 17.44
CA THR A 37 8.63 4.77 18.12
C THR A 37 9.90 4.11 17.59
N ARG A 38 9.77 3.19 16.61
CA ARG A 38 10.89 2.47 16.02
C ARG A 38 11.47 3.20 14.81
N TRP A 39 12.65 2.75 14.42
CA TRP A 39 13.30 3.16 13.19
C TRP A 39 12.90 2.22 12.02
N PRO A 40 12.97 2.65 10.74
CA PRO A 40 12.61 1.80 9.61
C PRO A 40 13.32 0.44 9.59
N GLN A 41 14.60 0.41 9.94
CA GLN A 41 15.42 -0.81 9.96
C GLN A 41 15.05 -1.81 11.07
N GLU A 42 14.21 -1.42 12.02
CA GLU A 42 13.71 -2.29 13.08
C GLU A 42 12.38 -2.96 12.73
N LEU A 43 11.84 -2.66 11.55
CA LEU A 43 10.57 -3.20 11.08
C LEU A 43 10.79 -4.26 9.98
N SER A 44 9.92 -5.27 9.95
CA SER A 44 9.84 -6.19 8.81
C SER A 44 9.33 -5.49 7.55
N GLY A 45 9.60 -6.06 6.37
CA GLY A 45 9.13 -5.53 5.10
C GLY A 45 7.62 -5.30 5.06
N GLY A 46 6.82 -6.23 5.60
CA GLY A 46 5.37 -6.10 5.66
C GLY A 46 4.88 -5.04 6.64
N GLU A 47 5.59 -4.85 7.76
CA GLU A 47 5.32 -3.76 8.70
C GLU A 47 5.61 -2.40 8.06
N LEU A 48 6.78 -2.26 7.44
CA LEU A 48 7.17 -1.03 6.76
C LEU A 48 6.24 -0.70 5.58
N GLN A 49 5.82 -1.72 4.83
CA GLN A 49 4.88 -1.55 3.72
C GLN A 49 3.55 -0.95 4.16
N ARG A 50 3.03 -1.33 5.34
CA ARG A 50 1.80 -0.73 5.91
C ARG A 50 1.94 0.78 6.10
N PHE A 51 3.09 1.25 6.58
CA PHE A 51 3.36 2.68 6.72
C PHE A 51 3.38 3.39 5.35
N CYS A 52 4.05 2.81 4.36
CA CYS A 52 4.13 3.38 3.02
C CYS A 52 2.75 3.51 2.38
N ILE A 53 1.91 2.47 2.49
CA ILE A 53 0.53 2.49 1.98
C ILE A 53 -0.31 3.54 2.73
N THR A 54 -0.22 3.57 4.06
CA THR A 54 -1.00 4.51 4.89
C THR A 54 -0.67 5.96 4.54
N ARG A 55 0.60 6.29 4.32
CA ARG A 55 1.02 7.63 3.86
C ARG A 55 0.39 8.03 2.54
N ALA A 56 0.20 7.08 1.63
CA ALA A 56 -0.40 7.34 0.31
C ALA A 56 -1.92 7.59 0.37
N LEU A 57 -2.59 7.20 1.46
CA LEU A 57 -4.04 7.36 1.65
C LEU A 57 -4.44 8.74 2.23
N GLY A 58 -3.72 9.79 1.88
CA GLY A 58 -3.98 11.14 2.38
C GLY A 58 -5.34 11.70 1.96
N PRO A 59 -5.83 12.77 2.62
CA PRO A 59 -7.18 13.31 2.40
C PRO A 59 -7.39 13.92 1.01
N LYS A 60 -6.31 14.26 0.31
CA LYS A 60 -6.34 14.79 -1.06
C LYS A 60 -6.10 13.74 -2.14
N THR A 61 -5.81 12.49 -1.75
CA THR A 61 -5.54 11.40 -2.68
C THR A 61 -6.84 10.99 -3.39
N LYS A 62 -6.86 11.11 -4.70
CA LYS A 62 -7.97 10.68 -5.56
C LYS A 62 -7.68 9.37 -6.28
N TYR A 63 -6.42 9.12 -6.60
CA TYR A 63 -5.95 7.92 -7.28
C TYR A 63 -4.70 7.38 -6.59
N LEU A 64 -4.61 6.06 -6.53
CA LEU A 64 -3.46 5.34 -5.98
C LEU A 64 -2.94 4.35 -7.03
N ILE A 65 -1.64 4.41 -7.30
CA ILE A 65 -0.96 3.43 -8.13
C ILE A 65 -0.25 2.44 -7.20
N ALA A 66 -0.67 1.19 -7.25
CA ALA A 66 -0.11 0.09 -6.47
C ALA A 66 0.72 -0.82 -7.39
N ASP A 67 2.01 -0.53 -7.50
CA ASP A 67 2.95 -1.25 -8.35
C ASP A 67 3.70 -2.30 -7.52
N GLU A 68 3.34 -3.58 -7.74
CA GLU A 68 3.95 -4.76 -7.09
C GLU A 68 4.11 -4.63 -5.56
N ILE A 69 3.20 -3.95 -4.88
CA ILE A 69 3.34 -3.51 -3.48
C ILE A 69 3.43 -4.65 -2.46
N THR A 70 3.15 -5.89 -2.85
CA THR A 70 3.16 -7.04 -1.93
C THR A 70 4.00 -8.22 -2.40
N THR A 71 4.75 -8.09 -3.48
CA THR A 71 5.51 -9.19 -4.13
C THR A 71 6.52 -9.85 -3.19
N MET A 72 7.13 -9.09 -2.27
CA MET A 72 8.14 -9.59 -1.34
C MET A 72 7.57 -10.09 0.00
N LEU A 73 6.25 -10.22 0.10
CA LEU A 73 5.58 -10.59 1.34
C LEU A 73 4.98 -11.99 1.27
N ASP A 74 4.86 -12.64 2.44
CA ASP A 74 4.15 -13.91 2.55
C ASP A 74 2.64 -13.77 2.23
N ALA A 75 2.01 -14.85 1.84
CA ALA A 75 0.62 -14.84 1.36
C ALA A 75 -0.39 -14.30 2.37
N LEU A 76 -0.22 -14.59 3.66
CA LEU A 76 -1.13 -14.10 4.71
C LEU A 76 -1.00 -12.60 4.90
N THR A 77 0.21 -12.09 4.89
CA THR A 77 0.49 -10.65 4.98
C THR A 77 -0.05 -9.92 3.75
N GLN A 78 0.12 -10.48 2.54
CA GLN A 78 -0.46 -9.94 1.31
C GLN A 78 -1.98 -9.78 1.42
N VAL A 79 -2.68 -10.84 1.79
CA VAL A 79 -4.15 -10.82 1.94
C VAL A 79 -4.61 -9.74 2.92
N LYS A 80 -3.94 -9.62 4.06
CA LYS A 80 -4.26 -8.60 5.07
C LYS A 80 -4.06 -7.18 4.56
N ILE A 81 -2.95 -6.93 3.86
CA ILE A 81 -2.63 -5.61 3.30
C ILE A 81 -3.65 -5.23 2.24
N TRP A 82 -3.91 -6.11 1.27
CA TRP A 82 -4.88 -5.82 0.21
C TRP A 82 -6.29 -5.61 0.75
N LYS A 83 -6.74 -6.44 1.70
CA LYS A 83 -8.04 -6.26 2.34
C LYS A 83 -8.17 -4.87 2.99
N ASN A 84 -7.18 -4.48 3.78
CA ASN A 84 -7.20 -3.19 4.47
C ASN A 84 -7.13 -2.02 3.48
N LEU A 85 -6.28 -2.13 2.46
CA LEU A 85 -6.13 -1.11 1.42
C LEU A 85 -7.43 -0.90 0.62
N ILE A 86 -8.07 -1.97 0.18
CA ILE A 86 -9.33 -1.91 -0.59
C ILE A 86 -10.45 -1.26 0.25
N ILE A 87 -10.58 -1.64 1.52
CA ILE A 87 -11.57 -1.04 2.42
C ILE A 87 -11.30 0.46 2.58
N ALA A 88 -10.06 0.85 2.87
CA ALA A 88 -9.70 2.25 3.06
C ALA A 88 -9.87 3.07 1.77
N ALA A 89 -9.54 2.51 0.60
CA ALA A 89 -9.72 3.17 -0.68
C ALA A 89 -11.21 3.40 -1.00
N LYS A 90 -12.08 2.40 -0.74
CA LYS A 90 -13.54 2.54 -0.91
C LYS A 90 -14.13 3.59 0.02
N GLU A 91 -13.77 3.58 1.30
CA GLU A 91 -14.25 4.57 2.28
C GLU A 91 -13.86 6.01 1.91
N LYS A 92 -12.69 6.19 1.29
CA LYS A 92 -12.15 7.50 0.88
C LYS A 92 -12.46 7.87 -0.57
N ASN A 93 -13.20 7.03 -1.31
CA ASN A 93 -13.46 7.18 -2.75
C ASN A 93 -12.18 7.35 -3.58
N ILE A 94 -11.15 6.55 -3.30
CA ILE A 94 -9.88 6.54 -4.03
C ILE A 94 -9.96 5.51 -5.15
N GLY A 95 -9.73 5.95 -6.40
CA GLY A 95 -9.53 5.04 -7.54
C GLY A 95 -8.17 4.35 -7.44
N MET A 96 -8.10 3.05 -7.76
CA MET A 96 -6.83 2.32 -7.72
C MET A 96 -6.43 1.78 -9.08
N ILE A 97 -5.16 1.93 -9.42
CA ILE A 97 -4.49 1.24 -10.52
C ILE A 97 -3.52 0.24 -9.89
N VAL A 98 -3.75 -1.04 -10.14
CA VAL A 98 -2.91 -2.11 -9.61
C VAL A 98 -2.05 -2.66 -10.73
N VAL A 99 -0.74 -2.61 -10.58
CA VAL A 99 0.22 -3.25 -11.47
C VAL A 99 0.72 -4.52 -10.79
N THR A 100 0.51 -5.67 -11.41
CA THR A 100 0.94 -6.97 -10.87
C THR A 100 1.07 -8.00 -11.97
N HIS A 101 2.03 -8.90 -11.83
CA HIS A 101 2.14 -10.11 -12.65
C HIS A 101 1.35 -11.30 -12.07
N ASN A 102 0.81 -11.15 -10.87
CA ASN A 102 0.00 -12.19 -10.21
C ASN A 102 -1.47 -12.11 -10.69
N LYS A 103 -1.79 -12.89 -11.72
CA LYS A 103 -3.13 -12.97 -12.30
C LYS A 103 -4.20 -13.34 -11.26
N PHE A 104 -3.89 -14.27 -10.36
CA PHE A 104 -4.81 -14.72 -9.32
C PHE A 104 -5.17 -13.60 -8.32
N LEU A 105 -4.20 -12.74 -8.01
CA LEU A 105 -4.45 -11.54 -7.22
C LEU A 105 -5.34 -10.56 -7.98
N ALA A 106 -4.98 -10.26 -9.24
CA ALA A 106 -5.73 -9.34 -10.08
C ALA A 106 -7.21 -9.75 -10.23
N ASP A 107 -7.47 -11.03 -10.50
CA ASP A 107 -8.83 -11.58 -10.65
C ASP A 107 -9.69 -11.42 -9.38
N ARG A 108 -9.05 -11.33 -8.21
CA ARG A 108 -9.76 -11.20 -6.93
C ARG A 108 -10.01 -9.78 -6.46
N ILE A 109 -9.18 -8.83 -6.87
CA ILE A 109 -9.22 -7.48 -6.30
C ILE A 109 -9.58 -6.39 -7.30
N CYS A 110 -9.49 -6.65 -8.61
CA CYS A 110 -9.71 -5.65 -9.64
C CYS A 110 -11.09 -5.83 -10.29
N ASP A 111 -11.79 -4.72 -10.52
CA ASP A 111 -13.06 -4.70 -11.26
C ASP A 111 -12.83 -4.84 -12.77
N ARG A 112 -11.66 -4.43 -13.26
CA ARG A 112 -11.24 -4.49 -14.66
C ARG A 112 -9.76 -4.82 -14.76
N ILE A 113 -9.41 -5.72 -15.69
CA ILE A 113 -8.03 -6.14 -15.94
C ILE A 113 -7.67 -5.79 -17.39
N ILE A 114 -6.46 -5.23 -17.57
CA ILE A 114 -5.86 -4.96 -18.87
C ILE A 114 -4.56 -5.75 -18.93
N SER A 115 -4.44 -6.68 -19.88
CA SER A 115 -3.18 -7.39 -20.15
C SER A 115 -2.34 -6.61 -21.15
N LEU A 116 -1.11 -6.27 -20.77
CA LEU A 116 -0.18 -5.55 -21.64
C LEU A 116 0.34 -6.44 -22.79
N GLU A 117 0.31 -7.76 -22.64
CA GLU A 117 0.70 -8.71 -23.69
C GLU A 117 -0.20 -8.57 -24.92
N ASN A 118 -1.48 -8.27 -24.72
CA ASN A 118 -2.46 -8.10 -25.80
C ASN A 118 -2.38 -6.72 -26.48
N LEU A 119 -1.68 -5.75 -25.90
CA LEU A 119 -1.52 -4.42 -26.48
C LEU A 119 -0.44 -4.39 -27.58
N ASN A 120 0.53 -5.29 -27.53
CA ASN A 120 1.58 -5.41 -28.55
C ASN A 120 1.10 -6.08 -29.85
N SER A 121 -0.12 -6.63 -29.89
CA SER A 121 -0.74 -7.23 -31.08
C SER A 121 -1.68 -6.28 -31.81
N MET A 122 -1.87 -5.07 -31.36
CA MET A 122 -2.52 -4.02 -32.14
C MET A 122 -1.45 -3.30 -32.96
N ASP A 123 -1.09 -3.90 -34.10
CA ASP A 123 -0.34 -3.24 -35.16
C ASP A 123 -1.10 -1.99 -35.61
N TYR A 124 -0.39 -0.89 -35.67
CA TYR A 124 -0.86 0.37 -36.25
C TYR A 124 -1.05 0.26 -37.76
#